data_068cc833d0b040b46a06b35b1d236dd6
#
_entry.id   068cc833d0b040b46a06b35b1d236dd6
#
_cell.length_a   1.000
_cell.length_b   1.000
_cell.length_c   1.000
_cell.angle_alpha   90.00
_cell.angle_beta   90.00
_cell.angle_gamma   90.00
#
_symmetry.space_group_name_H-M   'P 1'
#
loop_
_entity.id
_entity.type
_entity.pdbx_description
1 polymer ?
#
loop_
_entity_poly.entity_id
_entity_poly.type
_entity_poly.pdbx_seq_one_letter_code
_entity_poly.pdbx_strand_id
1 'polypeptide(L)'
;THIWYTGIIEHATQTNYSRYGICPDHPAIVKGKAGSPYAIKDYYDVDPDMATSIPDRMKEFENLIKRTHKSGLKAIIDFVPNHVARQYHSDVKPEGVLDLGENDNKDFAFSPQNNFYYIPGQQLQGEIDYHMNAPEAYCEFPAKATGNDKFDAWPSKNDWYETIKINYCDYYTP
;
A
#
# COMPACT_ATOMS: atom_id res chain seq x y z
N THR A 1 -1.23 -4.14 30.65
CA THR A 1 -0.02 -4.14 29.83
C THR A 1 -0.33 -4.62 28.43
N HIS A 2 0.34 -4.05 27.43
CA HIS A 2 0.07 -4.26 26.01
C HIS A 2 1.35 -4.63 25.28
N ILE A 3 1.22 -5.35 24.17
CA ILE A 3 2.25 -5.51 23.13
C ILE A 3 1.76 -4.81 21.89
N TRP A 4 2.63 -4.02 21.27
CA TRP A 4 2.39 -3.33 20.01
C TRP A 4 3.16 -4.06 18.91
N TYR A 5 2.42 -4.65 17.97
CA TYR A 5 2.94 -5.28 16.77
C TYR A 5 2.87 -4.28 15.60
N THR A 6 4.02 -3.86 15.11
CA THR A 6 4.13 -2.90 13.99
C THR A 6 4.35 -3.63 12.68
N GLY A 7 3.89 -3.06 11.56
CA GLY A 7 4.14 -3.57 10.22
C GLY A 7 3.54 -4.95 9.91
N ILE A 8 2.41 -5.29 10.55
CA ILE A 8 1.78 -6.61 10.38
C ILE A 8 0.92 -6.69 9.12
N ILE A 9 0.29 -5.57 8.74
CA ILE A 9 -0.57 -5.53 7.55
C ILE A 9 0.32 -5.63 6.31
N GLU A 10 -0.13 -6.39 5.30
CA GLU A 10 0.64 -6.57 4.06
C GLU A 10 1.00 -5.22 3.43
N HIS A 11 2.28 -5.02 3.16
CA HIS A 11 2.82 -3.82 2.53
C HIS A 11 3.62 -4.17 1.26
N ALA A 12 3.86 -3.16 0.42
CA ALA A 12 4.58 -3.33 -0.83
C ALA A 12 6.03 -3.78 -0.58
N THR A 13 6.46 -4.85 -1.25
CA THR A 13 7.79 -5.43 -1.13
C THR A 13 8.34 -5.86 -2.49
N GLN A 14 9.67 -5.93 -2.63
CA GLN A 14 10.31 -6.52 -3.82
C GLN A 14 10.49 -8.04 -3.71
N THR A 15 10.08 -8.66 -2.62
CA THR A 15 10.09 -10.11 -2.49
C THR A 15 9.00 -10.71 -3.38
N ASN A 16 9.37 -11.70 -4.17
CA ASN A 16 8.43 -12.32 -5.11
C ASN A 16 7.67 -13.47 -4.44
N TYR A 17 6.40 -13.27 -4.20
CA TYR A 17 5.47 -14.25 -3.63
C TYR A 17 4.41 -14.73 -4.64
N SER A 18 4.60 -14.49 -5.95
CA SER A 18 3.62 -14.86 -7.00
C SER A 18 3.25 -16.35 -7.02
N ARG A 19 4.16 -17.24 -6.58
CA ARG A 19 3.83 -18.67 -6.41
C ARG A 19 2.73 -18.95 -5.38
N TYR A 20 2.42 -17.97 -4.53
CA TYR A 20 1.38 -18.03 -3.52
C TYR A 20 0.15 -17.16 -3.86
N GLY A 21 0.09 -16.64 -5.08
CA GLY A 21 -0.99 -15.79 -5.56
C GLY A 21 -0.85 -14.31 -5.22
N ILE A 22 0.22 -13.91 -4.52
CA ILE A 22 0.47 -12.51 -4.14
C ILE A 22 1.15 -11.80 -5.30
N CYS A 23 0.51 -10.74 -5.82
CA CYS A 23 1.05 -9.96 -6.92
C CYS A 23 2.35 -9.25 -6.53
N PRO A 24 3.43 -9.33 -7.33
CA PRO A 24 4.67 -8.60 -7.05
C PRO A 24 4.48 -7.10 -7.26
N ASP A 25 5.18 -6.30 -6.46
CA ASP A 25 5.24 -4.86 -6.62
C ASP A 25 6.38 -4.45 -7.54
N HIS A 26 6.18 -3.36 -8.30
CA HIS A 26 7.21 -2.85 -9.18
C HIS A 26 8.34 -2.20 -8.37
N PRO A 27 9.62 -2.58 -8.60
CA PRO A 27 10.75 -2.11 -7.78
C PRO A 27 10.89 -0.58 -7.70
N ALA A 28 10.50 0.15 -8.75
CA ALA A 28 10.59 1.60 -8.79
C ALA A 28 9.71 2.33 -7.77
N ILE A 29 8.70 1.66 -7.22
CA ILE A 29 7.75 2.23 -6.27
C ILE A 29 7.77 1.53 -4.90
N VAL A 30 8.86 0.85 -4.59
CA VAL A 30 9.08 0.19 -3.29
C VAL A 30 10.39 0.69 -2.70
N LYS A 31 10.36 1.22 -1.48
CA LYS A 31 11.57 1.68 -0.77
C LYS A 31 12.42 0.52 -0.27
N GLY A 32 13.56 0.30 -0.94
CA GLY A 32 14.44 -0.81 -0.63
C GLY A 32 13.81 -2.16 -0.95
N LYS A 33 14.43 -3.27 -0.51
CA LYS A 33 13.94 -4.61 -0.84
C LYS A 33 12.69 -4.99 -0.04
N ALA A 34 12.69 -4.71 1.26
CA ALA A 34 11.59 -5.07 2.16
C ALA A 34 10.40 -4.10 2.08
N GLY A 35 10.58 -2.93 1.43
CA GLY A 35 9.55 -1.90 1.38
C GLY A 35 9.40 -1.11 2.69
N SER A 36 8.33 -0.33 2.75
CA SER A 36 7.94 0.41 3.94
C SER A 36 6.73 -0.27 4.60
N PRO A 37 6.77 -0.59 5.90
CA PRO A 37 5.65 -1.21 6.60
C PRO A 37 4.40 -0.31 6.66
N TYR A 38 4.52 0.93 6.19
CA TYR A 38 3.42 1.89 6.09
C TYR A 38 2.91 2.08 4.64
N ALA A 39 3.54 1.48 3.64
CA ALA A 39 3.02 1.44 2.27
C ALA A 39 2.10 0.21 2.10
N ILE A 40 0.91 0.29 2.71
CA ILE A 40 -0.04 -0.83 2.77
C ILE A 40 -0.49 -1.23 1.37
N LYS A 41 -0.31 -2.50 1.06
CA LYS A 41 -0.72 -3.10 -0.20
C LYS A 41 -2.07 -3.81 -0.11
N ASP A 42 -2.34 -4.46 1.02
CA ASP A 42 -3.58 -5.18 1.26
C ASP A 42 -4.00 -5.04 2.73
N TYR A 43 -5.17 -4.42 2.98
CA TYR A 43 -5.72 -4.31 4.33
C TYR A 43 -6.36 -5.61 4.84
N TYR A 44 -6.58 -6.58 3.99
CA TYR A 44 -7.23 -7.85 4.35
C TYR A 44 -6.23 -8.94 4.71
N ASP A 45 -4.91 -8.67 4.58
CA ASP A 45 -3.89 -9.70 4.75
C ASP A 45 -2.74 -9.28 5.67
N VAL A 46 -1.99 -10.29 6.09
CA VAL A 46 -0.77 -10.18 6.88
C VAL A 46 0.43 -10.24 5.96
N ASP A 47 1.43 -9.40 6.26
CA ASP A 47 2.65 -9.35 5.46
C ASP A 47 3.35 -10.72 5.40
N PRO A 48 3.61 -11.24 4.20
CA PRO A 48 4.20 -12.57 4.01
C PRO A 48 5.64 -12.67 4.52
N ASP A 49 6.39 -11.56 4.59
CA ASP A 49 7.74 -11.54 5.15
C ASP A 49 7.76 -11.82 6.67
N MET A 50 6.62 -11.67 7.37
CA MET A 50 6.46 -11.95 8.79
C MET A 50 6.11 -13.39 9.10
N ALA A 51 5.82 -14.22 8.09
CA ALA A 51 5.36 -15.59 8.27
C ALA A 51 6.47 -16.62 8.08
N THR A 52 6.39 -17.70 8.85
CA THR A 52 7.21 -18.91 8.63
C THR A 52 6.65 -19.72 7.46
N SER A 53 5.33 -19.83 7.36
CA SER A 53 4.59 -20.45 6.27
C SER A 53 3.73 -19.42 5.57
N ILE A 54 4.09 -19.03 4.35
CA ILE A 54 3.36 -18.00 3.60
C ILE A 54 1.86 -18.32 3.45
N PRO A 55 1.46 -19.56 3.08
CA PRO A 55 0.04 -19.92 3.00
C PRO A 55 -0.73 -19.84 4.33
N ASP A 56 -0.02 -19.98 5.46
CA ASP A 56 -0.61 -19.97 6.79
C ASP A 56 -0.44 -18.64 7.53
N ARG A 57 0.05 -17.57 6.87
CA ARG A 57 0.42 -16.28 7.49
C ARG A 57 -0.67 -15.69 8.40
N MET A 58 -1.90 -15.67 7.96
CA MET A 58 -3.04 -15.20 8.77
C MET A 58 -3.24 -16.06 10.01
N LYS A 59 -3.18 -17.39 9.87
CA LYS A 59 -3.32 -18.34 10.96
C LYS A 59 -2.17 -18.24 11.96
N GLU A 60 -0.95 -18.01 11.48
CA GLU A 60 0.22 -17.77 12.35
C GLU A 60 0.02 -16.51 13.18
N PHE A 61 -0.46 -15.42 12.55
CA PHE A 61 -0.77 -14.17 13.26
C PHE A 61 -1.90 -14.34 14.27
N GLU A 62 -3.01 -14.98 13.90
CA GLU A 62 -4.09 -15.31 14.85
C GLU A 62 -3.58 -16.11 16.07
N ASN A 63 -2.68 -17.07 15.83
CA ASN A 63 -2.07 -17.86 16.89
C ASN A 63 -1.15 -17.01 17.79
N LEU A 64 -0.43 -16.03 17.19
CA LEU A 64 0.35 -15.06 17.96
C LEU A 64 -0.56 -14.24 18.88
N ILE A 65 -1.68 -13.73 18.37
CA ILE A 65 -2.67 -12.98 19.16
C ILE A 65 -3.24 -13.85 20.30
N LYS A 66 -3.59 -15.10 20.00
CA LYS A 66 -4.08 -16.07 21.02
C LYS A 66 -3.05 -16.28 22.15
N ARG A 67 -1.75 -16.46 21.80
CA ARG A 67 -0.66 -16.60 22.79
C ARG A 67 -0.48 -15.33 23.61
N THR A 68 -0.54 -14.16 22.97
CA THR A 68 -0.46 -12.85 23.65
C THR A 68 -1.56 -12.72 24.70
N HIS A 69 -2.80 -13.00 24.33
CA HIS A 69 -3.94 -12.92 25.24
C HIS A 69 -3.84 -13.96 26.38
N LYS A 70 -3.40 -15.19 26.07
CA LYS A 70 -3.18 -16.24 27.10
C LYS A 70 -2.13 -15.83 28.12
N SER A 71 -1.18 -14.97 27.75
CA SER A 71 -0.17 -14.42 28.66
C SER A 71 -0.67 -13.22 29.48
N GLY A 72 -1.97 -12.88 29.41
CA GLY A 72 -2.57 -11.75 30.12
C GLY A 72 -2.23 -10.39 29.51
N LEU A 73 -1.74 -10.36 28.24
CA LEU A 73 -1.40 -9.14 27.51
C LEU A 73 -2.47 -8.81 26.47
N LYS A 74 -2.62 -7.52 26.16
CA LYS A 74 -3.44 -7.05 25.05
C LYS A 74 -2.55 -6.79 23.84
N ALA A 75 -3.06 -7.08 22.64
CA ALA A 75 -2.38 -6.77 21.38
C ALA A 75 -2.86 -5.43 20.82
N ILE A 76 -1.93 -4.67 20.29
CA ILE A 76 -2.17 -3.46 19.47
C ILE A 76 -1.46 -3.68 18.14
N ILE A 77 -2.09 -3.31 17.03
CA ILE A 77 -1.47 -3.28 15.72
C ILE A 77 -1.60 -1.87 15.12
N ASP A 78 -0.68 -1.51 14.23
CA ASP A 78 -0.78 -0.29 13.47
C ASP A 78 -1.94 -0.37 12.49
N PHE A 79 -2.61 0.75 12.31
CA PHE A 79 -3.54 0.98 11.21
C PHE A 79 -3.14 2.27 10.49
N VAL A 80 -2.94 2.22 9.17
CA VAL A 80 -2.43 3.33 8.36
C VAL A 80 -3.53 3.82 7.42
N PRO A 81 -4.41 4.75 7.86
CA PRO A 81 -5.56 5.17 7.05
C PRO A 81 -5.25 6.31 6.09
N ASN A 82 -4.07 6.97 6.17
CA ASN A 82 -3.76 8.16 5.41
C ASN A 82 -3.46 7.88 3.92
N HIS A 83 -2.84 6.76 3.64
CA HIS A 83 -2.34 6.40 2.31
C HIS A 83 -2.18 4.90 2.17
N VAL A 84 -2.00 4.44 0.93
CA VAL A 84 -1.70 3.04 0.58
C VAL A 84 -0.54 2.99 -0.40
N ALA A 85 -0.02 1.79 -0.67
CA ALA A 85 0.97 1.57 -1.73
C ALA A 85 0.42 1.93 -3.12
N ARG A 86 1.29 2.29 -4.06
CA ARG A 86 0.85 2.68 -5.41
C ARG A 86 0.16 1.55 -6.18
N GLN A 87 0.58 0.32 -5.94
CA GLN A 87 -0.06 -0.87 -6.50
C GLN A 87 -0.95 -1.57 -5.46
N TYR A 88 -1.74 -0.76 -4.68
CA TYR A 88 -2.72 -1.32 -3.76
C TYR A 88 -3.60 -2.34 -4.48
N HIS A 89 -3.62 -3.55 -3.97
CA HIS A 89 -4.42 -4.64 -4.48
C HIS A 89 -4.54 -5.73 -3.41
N SER A 90 -5.76 -6.21 -3.18
CA SER A 90 -5.99 -7.31 -2.25
C SER A 90 -6.16 -8.64 -2.99
N ASP A 91 -5.29 -9.60 -2.67
CA ASP A 91 -5.36 -10.97 -3.18
C ASP A 91 -6.37 -11.84 -2.41
N VAL A 92 -6.83 -11.38 -1.24
CA VAL A 92 -7.68 -12.16 -0.30
C VAL A 92 -8.95 -11.43 0.14
N LYS A 93 -9.29 -10.30 -0.48
CA LYS A 93 -10.51 -9.55 -0.15
C LYS A 93 -11.77 -10.42 -0.30
N PRO A 94 -12.83 -10.14 0.49
CA PRO A 94 -14.11 -10.83 0.34
C PRO A 94 -14.69 -10.68 -1.07
N GLU A 95 -15.45 -11.67 -1.51
CA GLU A 95 -16.15 -11.63 -2.80
C GLU A 95 -17.06 -10.40 -2.89
N GLY A 96 -17.01 -9.70 -4.02
CA GLY A 96 -17.78 -8.48 -4.28
C GLY A 96 -17.20 -7.20 -3.67
N VAL A 97 -16.10 -7.27 -2.93
CA VAL A 97 -15.38 -6.09 -2.45
C VAL A 97 -14.44 -5.60 -3.56
N LEU A 98 -14.51 -4.30 -3.84
CA LEU A 98 -13.65 -3.64 -4.80
C LEU A 98 -12.37 -3.12 -4.11
N ASP A 99 -11.27 -3.09 -4.85
CA ASP A 99 -10.06 -2.42 -4.39
C ASP A 99 -10.23 -0.89 -4.39
N LEU A 100 -9.50 -0.23 -3.52
CA LEU A 100 -9.46 1.23 -3.51
C LEU A 100 -9.01 1.75 -4.89
N GLY A 101 -9.76 2.68 -5.45
CA GLY A 101 -9.49 3.28 -6.76
C GLY A 101 -10.00 2.51 -7.98
N GLU A 102 -10.58 1.32 -7.79
CA GLU A 102 -11.07 0.48 -8.89
C GLU A 102 -12.19 1.17 -9.68
N ASN A 103 -13.08 1.88 -8.99
CA ASN A 103 -14.21 2.62 -9.61
C ASN A 103 -13.98 4.13 -9.68
N ASP A 104 -12.77 4.63 -9.44
CA ASP A 104 -12.49 6.05 -9.45
C ASP A 104 -12.60 6.64 -10.86
N ASN A 105 -13.23 7.82 -10.96
CA ASN A 105 -13.19 8.61 -12.18
C ASN A 105 -11.89 9.41 -12.24
N LYS A 106 -10.97 8.96 -13.08
CA LYS A 106 -9.60 9.48 -13.22
C LYS A 106 -9.51 10.82 -13.97
N ASP A 107 -10.61 11.30 -14.53
CA ASP A 107 -10.65 12.58 -15.22
C ASP A 107 -10.77 13.78 -14.27
N PHE A 108 -11.05 13.53 -12.99
CA PHE A 108 -11.19 14.55 -11.96
C PHE A 108 -10.05 14.48 -10.95
N ALA A 109 -9.39 15.61 -10.72
CA ALA A 109 -8.34 15.72 -9.71
C ALA A 109 -8.93 15.53 -8.29
N PHE A 110 -10.09 16.14 -8.04
CA PHE A 110 -10.79 16.13 -6.75
C PHE A 110 -12.25 15.74 -6.97
N SER A 111 -12.61 14.56 -6.53
CA SER A 111 -13.99 14.07 -6.58
C SER A 111 -14.31 13.38 -5.27
N PRO A 112 -15.41 13.74 -4.58
CA PRO A 112 -15.79 13.09 -3.33
C PRO A 112 -16.19 11.62 -3.49
N GLN A 113 -16.39 11.14 -4.72
CA GLN A 113 -16.69 9.74 -5.04
C GLN A 113 -15.43 8.91 -5.29
N ASN A 114 -14.25 9.54 -5.48
CA ASN A 114 -13.00 8.86 -5.72
C ASN A 114 -12.32 8.47 -4.40
N ASN A 115 -11.62 7.34 -4.41
CA ASN A 115 -10.78 6.92 -3.30
C ASN A 115 -9.42 7.67 -3.28
N PHE A 116 -8.98 8.17 -4.43
CA PHE A 116 -7.69 8.84 -4.58
C PHE A 116 -7.83 10.22 -5.23
N TYR A 117 -6.78 11.03 -5.05
CA TYR A 117 -6.59 12.29 -5.78
C TYR A 117 -5.74 12.04 -7.01
N TYR A 118 -6.20 12.50 -8.17
CA TYR A 118 -5.54 12.31 -9.47
C TYR A 118 -4.93 13.60 -9.98
N ILE A 119 -3.98 13.45 -10.92
CA ILE A 119 -3.38 14.55 -11.70
C ILE A 119 -3.75 14.29 -13.17
N PRO A 120 -4.95 14.71 -13.63
CA PRO A 120 -5.48 14.35 -14.93
C PRO A 120 -4.55 14.76 -16.08
N GLY A 121 -4.42 13.86 -17.06
CA GLY A 121 -3.60 14.10 -18.25
C GLY A 121 -2.09 14.03 -18.04
N GLN A 122 -1.61 13.73 -16.83
CA GLN A 122 -0.18 13.62 -16.54
C GLN A 122 0.19 12.19 -16.11
N GLN A 123 1.25 11.67 -16.70
CA GLN A 123 1.86 10.40 -16.27
C GLN A 123 2.79 10.66 -15.10
N LEU A 124 2.80 9.73 -14.13
CA LEU A 124 3.77 9.78 -13.04
C LEU A 124 5.19 9.73 -13.61
N GLN A 125 6.00 10.66 -13.16
CA GLN A 125 7.40 10.82 -13.53
C GLN A 125 8.22 11.13 -12.27
N GLY A 126 9.51 11.34 -12.44
CA GLY A 126 10.39 11.74 -11.35
C GLY A 126 11.64 10.88 -11.29
N GLU A 127 12.38 11.02 -10.22
CA GLU A 127 13.62 10.29 -9.99
C GLU A 127 13.42 8.80 -9.67
N ILE A 128 12.17 8.33 -9.71
CA ILE A 128 11.78 6.97 -9.31
C ILE A 128 12.44 5.90 -10.18
N ASP A 129 12.57 6.17 -11.48
CA ASP A 129 13.10 5.18 -12.44
C ASP A 129 14.63 5.11 -12.50
N TYR A 130 15.35 6.12 -11.95
CA TYR A 130 16.80 6.22 -12.12
C TYR A 130 17.63 5.29 -11.24
N HIS A 131 17.04 4.64 -10.25
CA HIS A 131 17.78 3.90 -9.23
C HIS A 131 17.47 2.41 -9.17
N MET A 132 16.59 1.94 -10.04
CA MET A 132 16.15 0.55 -10.00
C MET A 132 16.52 -0.15 -11.31
N ASN A 133 17.27 -1.24 -11.22
CA ASN A 133 17.45 -2.19 -12.31
C ASN A 133 16.14 -2.95 -12.58
N ALA A 134 15.04 -2.21 -12.72
CA ALA A 134 13.78 -2.79 -13.11
C ALA A 134 13.83 -3.12 -14.61
N PRO A 135 13.36 -4.31 -15.03
CA PRO A 135 13.37 -4.71 -16.44
C PRO A 135 12.46 -3.83 -17.32
N GLU A 136 11.49 -3.16 -16.70
CA GLU A 136 10.54 -2.27 -17.37
C GLU A 136 10.37 -0.99 -16.56
N ALA A 137 9.99 0.11 -17.23
CA ALA A 137 9.65 1.36 -16.55
C ALA A 137 8.29 1.25 -15.86
N TYR A 138 8.17 1.82 -14.66
CA TYR A 138 6.87 1.93 -14.00
C TYR A 138 5.99 2.94 -14.73
N CYS A 139 4.76 2.54 -15.03
CA CYS A 139 3.79 3.39 -15.70
C CYS A 139 2.53 3.57 -14.84
N GLU A 140 2.23 4.83 -14.49
CA GLU A 140 0.99 5.21 -13.80
C GLU A 140 0.38 6.42 -14.52
N PHE A 141 -0.79 6.22 -15.13
CA PHE A 141 -1.51 7.29 -15.82
C PHE A 141 -3.01 7.22 -15.50
N PRO A 142 -3.64 8.33 -15.10
CA PRO A 142 -2.98 9.54 -14.60
C PRO A 142 -2.23 9.30 -13.30
N ALA A 143 -1.25 10.15 -13.01
CA ALA A 143 -0.54 10.12 -11.74
C ALA A 143 -1.49 10.39 -10.58
N LYS A 144 -1.12 9.93 -9.37
CA LYS A 144 -1.88 10.16 -8.14
C LYS A 144 -1.03 10.94 -7.13
N ALA A 145 -1.69 11.74 -6.31
CA ALA A 145 -1.03 12.46 -5.22
C ALA A 145 -0.35 11.49 -4.25
N THR A 146 0.82 11.86 -3.73
CA THR A 146 1.55 11.04 -2.77
C THR A 146 0.93 11.11 -1.37
N GLY A 147 1.23 10.14 -0.52
CA GLY A 147 0.72 10.07 0.85
C GLY A 147 1.08 11.26 1.73
N ASN A 148 2.10 12.05 1.38
CA ASN A 148 2.48 13.29 2.05
C ASN A 148 2.02 14.56 1.31
N ASP A 149 0.91 14.46 0.57
CA ASP A 149 0.21 15.59 -0.04
C ASP A 149 0.98 16.32 -1.16
N LYS A 150 1.80 15.60 -1.92
CA LYS A 150 2.39 16.12 -3.14
C LYS A 150 1.44 15.91 -4.31
N PHE A 151 0.82 16.99 -4.78
CA PHE A 151 -0.18 17.00 -5.86
C PHE A 151 0.45 17.36 -7.20
N ASP A 152 1.48 16.62 -7.61
CA ASP A 152 2.03 16.72 -8.97
C ASP A 152 2.56 15.36 -9.46
N ALA A 153 2.86 15.29 -10.74
CA ALA A 153 3.33 14.06 -11.38
C ALA A 153 4.85 13.82 -11.24
N TRP A 154 5.58 14.71 -10.54
CA TRP A 154 7.06 14.67 -10.38
C TRP A 154 7.47 14.63 -8.91
N PRO A 155 7.04 13.62 -8.13
CA PRO A 155 7.49 13.52 -6.74
C PRO A 155 8.98 13.24 -6.70
N SER A 156 9.66 13.87 -5.72
CA SER A 156 11.06 13.61 -5.43
C SER A 156 11.23 12.36 -4.55
N LYS A 157 12.48 11.93 -4.34
CA LYS A 157 12.80 10.85 -3.39
C LYS A 157 12.38 11.14 -1.95
N ASN A 158 12.28 12.42 -1.58
CA ASN A 158 11.90 12.84 -0.24
C ASN A 158 10.38 12.92 -0.07
N ASP A 159 9.63 12.95 -1.17
CA ASP A 159 8.20 12.74 -1.16
C ASP A 159 7.94 11.25 -0.94
N TRP A 160 6.78 10.91 -0.40
CA TRP A 160 6.41 9.51 -0.19
C TRP A 160 5.95 8.89 -1.52
N TYR A 161 6.86 8.88 -2.49
CA TYR A 161 6.59 8.50 -3.88
C TYR A 161 6.02 7.09 -4.04
N GLU A 162 6.32 6.19 -3.10
CA GLU A 162 5.85 4.81 -3.06
C GLU A 162 4.40 4.68 -2.61
N THR A 163 3.78 5.79 -2.18
CA THR A 163 2.42 5.81 -1.63
C THR A 163 1.48 6.71 -2.42
N ILE A 164 0.19 6.48 -2.26
CA ILE A 164 -0.89 7.33 -2.78
C ILE A 164 -1.82 7.75 -1.66
N LYS A 165 -2.21 9.02 -1.66
CA LYS A 165 -3.11 9.63 -0.68
C LYS A 165 -4.51 9.07 -0.82
N ILE A 166 -5.10 8.61 0.30
CA ILE A 166 -6.53 8.29 0.36
C ILE A 166 -7.31 9.59 0.45
N ASN A 167 -8.40 9.66 -0.31
CA ASN A 167 -9.27 10.83 -0.37
C ASN A 167 -10.34 10.75 0.74
N TYR A 168 -10.21 11.64 1.71
CA TYR A 168 -11.22 11.88 2.74
C TYR A 168 -11.98 13.19 2.52
N CYS A 169 -11.95 13.74 1.32
CA CYS A 169 -12.53 15.04 0.98
C CYS A 169 -11.89 16.21 1.75
N ASP A 170 -10.63 16.08 2.16
CA ASP A 170 -9.90 17.14 2.87
C ASP A 170 -9.52 18.32 1.96
N TYR A 171 -9.43 18.04 0.65
CA TYR A 171 -9.05 19.02 -0.36
C TYR A 171 -10.22 19.25 -1.32
N TYR A 172 -10.61 20.49 -1.45
CA TYR A 172 -11.66 20.91 -2.37
C TYR A 172 -11.05 21.75 -3.49
N THR A 173 -11.44 21.46 -4.72
CA THR A 173 -11.40 22.50 -5.75
C THR A 173 -12.68 23.32 -5.60
N PRO A 174 -12.58 24.64 -5.51
CA PRO A 174 -13.74 25.50 -5.62
C PRO A 174 -14.41 25.40 -6.98
#